data_8ddc27260e14ab2d8dfbad449f4c32a9
#
_entry.id   8ddc27260e14ab2d8dfbad449f4c32a9
#
_cell.length_a   1.000
_cell.length_b   1.000
_cell.length_c   1.000
_cell.angle_alpha   90.00
_cell.angle_beta   90.00
_cell.angle_gamma   90.00
#
_symmetry.space_group_name_H-M   'P 1'
#
loop_
_entity.id
_entity.type
_entity.pdbx_description
1 polymer ?
#
loop_
_entity_poly.entity_id
_entity_poly.type
_entity_poly.pdbx_seq_one_letter_code
_entity_poly.pdbx_strand_id
1 'polypeptide(L)'
;MSKPLEEHAGPIPEEWEGEERSYIFECRLGRAQQLKDLGNGHFKRSEWVQAHARYKKALYHAHFDEMQSWDLMDQHKEMLAGVAVPVKLNFVVCILKLLEAGGGELDDSA
;
A
#
# COMPACT_ATOMS: atom_id res chain seq x y z
N MET A 1 -4.15 -1.27 22.69
CA MET A 1 -2.88 -1.83 22.79
C MET A 1 -2.21 -2.08 21.43
N SER A 2 -1.06 -1.56 21.29
CA SER A 2 -0.42 -1.67 20.00
C SER A 2 0.30 -3.00 19.87
N LYS A 3 0.43 -3.46 18.65
CA LYS A 3 1.12 -4.71 18.38
C LYS A 3 2.50 -4.44 17.85
N PRO A 4 3.44 -5.35 18.11
CA PRO A 4 4.76 -5.20 17.52
C PRO A 4 4.68 -5.19 16.01
N LEU A 5 5.60 -4.50 15.39
CA LEU A 5 5.61 -4.41 13.93
C LEU A 5 5.80 -5.77 13.28
N GLU A 6 6.56 -6.64 13.92
CA GLU A 6 6.80 -7.95 13.32
C GLU A 6 5.52 -8.76 13.18
N GLU A 7 4.51 -8.46 13.98
CA GLU A 7 3.24 -9.14 13.82
C GLU A 7 2.56 -8.75 12.51
N HIS A 8 2.92 -7.59 11.99
CA HIS A 8 2.37 -7.14 10.73
C HIS A 8 3.25 -7.50 9.54
N ALA A 9 4.43 -8.04 9.81
CA ALA A 9 5.34 -8.40 8.74
C ALA A 9 5.02 -9.74 8.11
N GLY A 10 4.15 -10.53 8.77
CA GLY A 10 3.75 -11.82 8.23
C GLY A 10 2.67 -11.68 7.17
N PRO A 11 1.95 -12.77 6.92
CA PRO A 11 0.86 -12.72 5.95
C PRO A 11 -0.19 -11.70 6.38
N ILE A 12 -0.76 -11.00 5.40
CA ILE A 12 -1.82 -10.06 5.67
C ILE A 12 -3.06 -10.84 6.12
N PRO A 13 -3.80 -10.33 7.11
CA PRO A 13 -5.04 -11.00 7.48
C PRO A 13 -5.98 -11.11 6.28
N GLU A 14 -6.66 -12.24 6.20
CA GLU A 14 -7.52 -12.52 5.06
C GLU A 14 -8.55 -11.43 4.84
N GLU A 15 -9.13 -10.91 5.92
CA GLU A 15 -10.13 -9.87 5.80
C GLU A 15 -9.58 -8.59 5.21
N TRP A 16 -8.25 -8.37 5.31
CA TRP A 16 -7.67 -7.16 4.72
C TRP A 16 -7.55 -7.28 3.20
N GLU A 17 -7.39 -8.49 2.70
CA GLU A 17 -7.21 -8.65 1.26
C GLU A 17 -8.45 -8.30 0.49
N GLY A 18 -9.62 -8.60 1.06
CA GLY A 18 -10.86 -8.25 0.42
C GLY A 18 -11.51 -6.98 0.96
N GLU A 19 -10.81 -6.29 1.84
CA GLU A 19 -11.38 -5.13 2.50
C GLU A 19 -11.61 -3.98 1.53
N GLU A 20 -12.81 -3.41 1.58
CA GLU A 20 -13.13 -2.24 0.80
C GLU A 20 -12.75 -0.98 1.55
N ARG A 21 -12.70 0.13 0.82
CA ARG A 21 -12.38 1.41 1.42
C ARG A 21 -13.42 1.79 2.44
N SER A 22 -12.95 2.35 3.56
CA SER A 22 -13.84 2.91 4.56
C SER A 22 -14.28 4.31 4.11
N TYR A 23 -15.40 4.78 4.66
CA TYR A 23 -15.79 6.17 4.49
C TYR A 23 -15.04 7.09 5.46
N ILE A 24 -14.37 6.51 6.44
CA ILE A 24 -13.72 7.29 7.50
C ILE A 24 -12.26 7.50 7.13
N PHE A 25 -11.85 8.76 7.07
CA PHE A 25 -10.51 9.12 6.65
C PHE A 25 -9.45 8.43 7.49
N GLU A 26 -9.59 8.46 8.81
CA GLU A 26 -8.58 7.89 9.69
C GLU A 26 -8.43 6.38 9.50
N CYS A 27 -9.54 5.72 9.22
CA CYS A 27 -9.49 4.28 8.95
C CYS A 27 -8.74 3.98 7.66
N ARG A 28 -8.99 4.79 6.64
CA ARG A 28 -8.31 4.62 5.36
C ARG A 28 -6.82 4.89 5.50
N LEU A 29 -6.48 5.99 6.16
CA LEU A 29 -5.09 6.35 6.36
C LEU A 29 -4.37 5.27 7.18
N GLY A 30 -5.00 4.82 8.25
CA GLY A 30 -4.40 3.80 9.11
C GLY A 30 -4.14 2.50 8.36
N ARG A 31 -5.11 2.05 7.57
CA ARG A 31 -4.93 0.82 6.82
C ARG A 31 -3.85 0.97 5.77
N ALA A 32 -3.81 2.13 5.10
CA ALA A 32 -2.79 2.38 4.11
C ALA A 32 -1.41 2.37 4.73
N GLN A 33 -1.26 2.95 5.92
CA GLN A 33 0.02 2.94 6.61
C GLN A 33 0.45 1.54 7.01
N GLN A 34 -0.50 0.73 7.50
CA GLN A 34 -0.20 -0.65 7.86
C GLN A 34 0.27 -1.45 6.65
N LEU A 35 -0.40 -1.27 5.54
CA LEU A 35 -0.04 -1.97 4.31
C LEU A 35 1.30 -1.47 3.76
N LYS A 36 1.58 -0.18 3.91
CA LYS A 36 2.87 0.37 3.53
C LYS A 36 3.98 -0.31 4.33
N ASP A 37 3.77 -0.46 5.64
CA ASP A 37 4.78 -1.08 6.49
C ASP A 37 5.01 -2.53 6.12
N LEU A 38 3.94 -3.26 5.81
CA LEU A 38 4.07 -4.63 5.35
C LEU A 38 4.83 -4.71 4.03
N GLY A 39 4.47 -3.81 3.10
CA GLY A 39 5.17 -3.74 1.84
C GLY A 39 6.64 -3.43 2.00
N ASN A 40 6.96 -2.51 2.90
CA ASN A 40 8.35 -2.16 3.16
C ASN A 40 9.12 -3.34 3.71
N GLY A 41 8.50 -4.16 4.55
CA GLY A 41 9.15 -5.37 5.05
C GLY A 41 9.49 -6.33 3.93
N HIS A 42 8.55 -6.57 3.04
CA HIS A 42 8.81 -7.43 1.88
C HIS A 42 9.85 -6.81 0.96
N PHE A 43 9.77 -5.48 0.77
CA PHE A 43 10.70 -4.76 -0.07
C PHE A 43 12.14 -4.95 0.40
N LYS A 44 12.35 -4.85 1.70
CA LYS A 44 13.70 -5.01 2.26
C LYS A 44 14.25 -6.42 2.05
N ARG A 45 13.37 -7.40 1.95
CA ARG A 45 13.78 -8.77 1.72
C ARG A 45 13.79 -9.14 0.24
N SER A 46 13.62 -8.16 -0.62
CA SER A 46 13.57 -8.36 -2.08
C SER A 46 12.43 -9.28 -2.50
N GLU A 47 11.37 -9.29 -1.73
CA GLU A 47 10.16 -10.04 -2.07
C GLU A 47 9.24 -9.13 -2.86
N TRP A 48 9.57 -8.96 -4.14
CA TRP A 48 8.97 -7.92 -4.96
C TRP A 48 7.48 -8.15 -5.24
N VAL A 49 7.08 -9.40 -5.43
CA VAL A 49 5.68 -9.71 -5.70
C VAL A 49 4.83 -9.36 -4.48
N GLN A 50 5.28 -9.77 -3.31
CA GLN A 50 4.55 -9.49 -2.08
C GLN A 50 4.51 -8.00 -1.78
N ALA A 51 5.66 -7.34 -1.95
CA ALA A 51 5.72 -5.89 -1.73
C ALA A 51 4.77 -5.17 -2.68
N HIS A 52 4.77 -5.57 -3.95
CA HIS A 52 3.89 -4.98 -4.95
C HIS A 52 2.43 -5.09 -4.53
N ALA A 53 2.03 -6.27 -4.07
CA ALA A 53 0.65 -6.51 -3.67
C ALA A 53 0.24 -5.63 -2.49
N ARG A 54 1.12 -5.49 -1.50
CA ARG A 54 0.82 -4.67 -0.32
C ARG A 54 0.75 -3.20 -0.67
N TYR A 55 1.68 -2.74 -1.49
CA TYR A 55 1.68 -1.34 -1.93
C TYR A 55 0.45 -1.02 -2.75
N LYS A 56 0.06 -1.93 -3.62
CA LYS A 56 -1.14 -1.72 -4.44
C LYS A 56 -2.36 -1.53 -3.56
N LYS A 57 -2.49 -2.37 -2.54
CA LYS A 57 -3.62 -2.27 -1.63
C LYS A 57 -3.54 -1.01 -0.78
N ALA A 58 -2.32 -0.61 -0.40
CA ALA A 58 -2.15 0.63 0.35
C ALA A 58 -2.65 1.82 -0.46
N LEU A 59 -2.30 1.84 -1.74
CA LEU A 59 -2.74 2.93 -2.62
C LEU A 59 -4.26 2.91 -2.80
N TYR A 60 -4.85 1.74 -2.82
CA TYR A 60 -6.30 1.61 -2.90
C TYR A 60 -6.98 2.34 -1.75
N HIS A 61 -6.49 2.15 -0.53
CA HIS A 61 -7.09 2.80 0.63
C HIS A 61 -6.75 4.29 0.69
N ALA A 62 -5.60 4.67 0.17
CA ALA A 62 -5.15 6.07 0.25
C ALA A 62 -5.69 6.94 -0.88
N HIS A 63 -6.34 6.33 -1.86
CA HIS A 63 -6.80 7.10 -3.02
C HIS A 63 -8.13 7.80 -2.72
N PHE A 64 -8.16 9.09 -2.95
CA PHE A 64 -9.38 9.89 -2.85
C PHE A 64 -9.60 10.56 -4.19
N ASP A 65 -10.78 10.36 -4.79
CA ASP A 65 -11.10 11.01 -6.04
C ASP A 65 -11.45 12.48 -5.78
N GLU A 66 -11.75 13.21 -6.83
CA GLU A 66 -12.00 14.64 -6.71
C GLU A 66 -13.14 14.94 -5.75
N MET A 67 -14.24 14.20 -5.87
CA MET A 67 -15.38 14.47 -5.02
C MET A 67 -15.09 14.17 -3.56
N GLN A 68 -14.39 13.06 -3.33
CA GLN A 68 -14.05 12.68 -1.96
C GLN A 68 -13.07 13.67 -1.32
N SER A 69 -12.18 14.22 -2.14
CA SER A 69 -11.15 15.11 -1.60
C SER A 69 -11.68 16.51 -1.29
N TRP A 70 -12.87 16.84 -1.74
CA TRP A 70 -13.45 18.15 -1.45
C TRP A 70 -13.59 18.40 0.05
N ASP A 71 -13.90 17.35 0.79
CA ASP A 71 -14.10 17.51 2.23
C ASP A 71 -12.81 17.39 3.02
N LEU A 72 -11.69 17.14 2.36
CA LEU A 72 -10.44 16.96 3.07
C LEU A 72 -9.76 18.31 3.30
N MET A 73 -9.28 18.50 4.50
CA MET A 73 -8.47 19.67 4.82
C MET A 73 -7.07 19.48 4.27
N ASP A 74 -6.33 20.58 4.14
CA ASP A 74 -4.98 20.52 3.61
C ASP A 74 -4.09 19.58 4.41
N GLN A 75 -4.24 19.57 5.72
CA GLN A 75 -3.45 18.68 6.57
C GLN A 75 -3.74 17.21 6.26
N HIS A 76 -5.00 16.90 5.93
CA HIS A 76 -5.35 15.53 5.56
C HIS A 76 -4.69 15.14 4.25
N LYS A 77 -4.65 16.07 3.31
CA LYS A 77 -4.00 15.80 2.03
C LYS A 77 -2.51 15.58 2.20
N GLU A 78 -1.89 16.34 3.11
CA GLU A 78 -0.48 16.14 3.41
C GLU A 78 -0.22 14.79 4.05
N MET A 79 -1.09 14.38 4.96
CA MET A 79 -0.96 13.06 5.58
C MET A 79 -1.05 11.94 4.56
N LEU A 80 -2.01 12.07 3.64
CA LEU A 80 -2.15 11.09 2.57
C LEU A 80 -0.92 11.05 1.68
N ALA A 81 -0.40 12.22 1.33
CA ALA A 81 0.79 12.28 0.50
C ALA A 81 1.98 11.63 1.19
N GLY A 82 2.07 11.80 2.51
CA GLY A 82 3.14 11.17 3.28
C GLY A 82 3.14 9.66 3.20
N VAL A 83 1.99 9.07 2.96
CA VAL A 83 1.89 7.63 2.74
C VAL A 83 2.01 7.30 1.25
N ALA A 84 1.26 8.02 0.43
CA ALA A 84 1.11 7.66 -0.99
C ALA A 84 2.40 7.86 -1.79
N VAL A 85 3.12 8.95 -1.53
CA VAL A 85 4.31 9.25 -2.34
C VAL A 85 5.39 8.18 -2.19
N PRO A 86 5.83 7.85 -0.96
CA PRO A 86 6.83 6.80 -0.84
C PRO A 86 6.33 5.43 -1.32
N VAL A 87 5.04 5.15 -1.14
CA VAL A 87 4.48 3.89 -1.62
C VAL A 87 4.54 3.83 -3.15
N LYS A 88 4.17 4.92 -3.82
CA LYS A 88 4.21 4.95 -5.28
C LYS A 88 5.63 4.75 -5.80
N LEU A 89 6.61 5.39 -5.17
CA LEU A 89 7.99 5.24 -5.58
C LEU A 89 8.45 3.79 -5.45
N ASN A 90 8.18 3.18 -4.31
CA ASN A 90 8.59 1.80 -4.09
C ASN A 90 7.78 0.83 -4.95
N PHE A 91 6.53 1.17 -5.23
CA PHE A 91 5.69 0.38 -6.11
C PHE A 91 6.31 0.30 -7.51
N VAL A 92 6.76 1.44 -8.01
CA VAL A 92 7.43 1.48 -9.32
C VAL A 92 8.70 0.66 -9.29
N VAL A 93 9.49 0.76 -8.21
CA VAL A 93 10.71 -0.03 -8.10
C VAL A 93 10.38 -1.52 -8.14
N CYS A 94 9.31 -1.95 -7.46
CA CYS A 94 8.90 -3.35 -7.50
C CYS A 94 8.60 -3.80 -8.93
N ILE A 95 7.90 -2.97 -9.68
CA ILE A 95 7.58 -3.29 -11.07
C ILE A 95 8.85 -3.45 -11.88
N LEU A 96 9.80 -2.52 -11.71
CA LEU A 96 11.05 -2.60 -12.44
C LEU A 96 11.84 -3.84 -12.07
N LYS A 97 11.87 -4.18 -10.77
CA LYS A 97 12.58 -5.38 -10.34
C LYS A 97 11.95 -6.65 -10.88
N LEU A 98 10.63 -6.69 -10.93
CA LEU A 98 9.94 -7.86 -11.47
C LEU A 98 10.19 -7.99 -12.96
N LEU A 99 10.24 -6.88 -13.67
CA LEU A 99 10.55 -6.91 -15.10
C LEU A 99 11.97 -7.38 -15.35
N GLU A 100 12.91 -6.96 -14.52
CA GLU A 100 14.29 -7.40 -14.63
C GLU A 100 14.43 -8.89 -14.40
N ALA A 101 13.70 -9.40 -13.40
CA ALA A 101 13.87 -10.78 -12.99
C ALA A 101 13.23 -11.76 -13.95
N GLY A 102 12.05 -11.43 -14.44
CA GLY A 102 11.34 -12.42 -15.22
C GLY A 102 10.65 -11.92 -16.44
N GLY A 103 10.59 -10.62 -16.58
CA GLY A 103 10.04 -10.01 -17.78
C GLY A 103 8.59 -10.32 -18.06
N GLY A 104 8.20 -11.56 -17.98
CA GLY A 104 6.87 -11.96 -18.39
C GLY A 104 5.87 -12.12 -17.27
N GLU A 105 6.32 -12.09 -16.04
CA GLU A 105 5.41 -12.42 -14.94
C GLU A 105 4.26 -11.44 -14.80
N LEU A 106 4.56 -10.17 -14.90
CA LEU A 106 3.49 -9.17 -14.81
C LEU A 106 2.62 -9.16 -16.05
N ASP A 107 3.22 -9.41 -17.20
CA ASP A 107 2.47 -9.46 -18.44
C ASP A 107 1.50 -10.65 -18.45
N ASP A 108 1.94 -11.76 -17.91
CA ASP A 108 1.09 -12.94 -17.88
C ASP A 108 -0.12 -12.75 -17.00
N SER A 109 0.00 -11.94 -15.97
CA SER A 109 -1.11 -11.68 -15.07
C SER A 109 -2.05 -10.62 -15.61
N ALA A 110 -1.67 -9.99 -16.67
CA ALA A 110 -2.48 -8.91 -17.24
C ALA A 110 -3.72 -9.42 -17.93
#